data_944472e9a44dab936d24358bdf1c0f12
#
_entry.id   944472e9a44dab936d24358bdf1c0f12
#
_cell.length_a   1.000
_cell.length_b   1.000
_cell.length_c   1.000
_cell.angle_alpha   90.00
_cell.angle_beta   90.00
_cell.angle_gamma   90.00
#
_symmetry.space_group_name_H-M   'P 1'
#
loop_
_entity.id
_entity.type
_entity.pdbx_description
1 polymer ?
#
loop_
_entity_poly.entity_id
_entity_poly.type
_entity_poly.pdbx_seq_one_letter_code
_entity_poly.pdbx_strand_id
1 'polypeptide(L)'
;MNYFDFDKKIISASEKAEEMANEAFQKTNYITELNQRKMLKAFQNARVSESHFTASTGYGYGDRGREALDEVFAFALNAEDALVRYNFVSGTHTITTALFGVLRPNDTMLSVTGIPYDTLQGVIGITSDGKTISGNTGTLIDFGINYEQLDLLPDGTVDYEGMKQRITPDIKMVYIQRSRGYSLRPSLRCEEIEKIAKLAHELAPNCIVMLDN
;
A
#
# COMPACT_ATOMS: atom_id res chain seq x y z
N MET A 1 29.22 2.67 29.37
CA MET A 1 28.59 2.96 30.67
C MET A 1 27.25 2.20 30.66
N ASN A 2 27.13 1.19 31.51
CA ASN A 2 25.93 0.34 31.53
C ASN A 2 24.93 0.98 32.50
N TYR A 3 23.86 1.58 32.00
CA TYR A 3 22.85 2.26 32.81
C TYR A 3 21.83 1.29 33.44
N PHE A 4 21.86 0.02 33.02
CA PHE A 4 20.92 -1.01 33.46
C PHE A 4 21.70 -2.24 33.90
N ASP A 5 21.29 -2.83 35.04
CA ASP A 5 21.92 -4.02 35.59
C ASP A 5 21.22 -5.29 35.08
N PHE A 6 21.49 -5.63 33.82
CA PHE A 6 20.94 -6.83 33.18
C PHE A 6 21.72 -8.08 33.62
N ASP A 7 21.02 -9.20 33.79
CA ASP A 7 21.66 -10.51 34.00
C ASP A 7 22.65 -10.82 32.86
N LYS A 8 23.82 -11.33 33.19
CA LYS A 8 24.89 -11.69 32.27
C LYS A 8 24.43 -12.65 31.15
N LYS A 9 23.46 -13.55 31.47
CA LYS A 9 22.90 -14.48 30.50
C LYS A 9 22.11 -13.76 29.43
N ILE A 10 21.37 -12.69 29.80
CA ILE A 10 20.61 -11.87 28.84
C ILE A 10 21.57 -11.12 27.94
N ILE A 11 22.63 -10.51 28.51
CA ILE A 11 23.66 -9.80 27.71
C ILE A 11 24.32 -10.76 26.72
N SER A 12 24.78 -11.93 27.19
CA SER A 12 25.43 -12.91 26.30
C SER A 12 24.48 -13.46 25.23
N ALA A 13 23.20 -13.65 25.54
CA ALA A 13 22.20 -14.07 24.55
C ALA A 13 21.94 -12.98 23.51
N SER A 14 21.91 -11.71 23.90
CA SER A 14 21.77 -10.56 23.00
C SER A 14 22.96 -10.45 22.05
N GLU A 15 24.19 -10.49 22.59
CA GLU A 15 25.43 -10.43 21.78
C GLU A 15 25.46 -11.54 20.73
N LYS A 16 25.12 -12.78 21.13
CA LYS A 16 25.05 -13.90 20.20
C LYS A 16 23.95 -13.72 19.13
N ALA A 17 22.80 -13.19 19.51
CA ALA A 17 21.71 -12.91 18.57
C ALA A 17 22.10 -11.83 17.55
N GLU A 18 22.80 -10.77 18.00
CA GLU A 18 23.31 -9.72 17.11
C GLU A 18 24.38 -10.27 16.14
N GLU A 19 25.29 -11.13 16.63
CA GLU A 19 26.27 -11.81 15.76
C GLU A 19 25.58 -12.66 14.69
N MET A 20 24.56 -13.44 15.06
CA MET A 20 23.78 -14.26 14.12
C MET A 20 23.00 -13.43 13.10
N ALA A 21 22.56 -12.24 13.48
CA ALA A 21 21.79 -11.33 12.60
C ALA A 21 22.68 -10.37 11.78
N ASN A 22 23.99 -10.34 12.01
CA ASN A 22 24.88 -9.32 11.45
C ASN A 22 24.84 -9.22 9.93
N GLU A 23 24.80 -10.35 9.21
CA GLU A 23 24.71 -10.34 7.73
C GLU A 23 23.41 -9.66 7.25
N ALA A 24 22.29 -9.96 7.92
CA ALA A 24 21.00 -9.33 7.63
C ALA A 24 21.03 -7.82 7.92
N PHE A 25 21.68 -7.42 9.02
CA PHE A 25 21.85 -6.00 9.36
C PHE A 25 22.71 -5.25 8.33
N GLN A 26 23.81 -5.82 7.89
CA GLN A 26 24.65 -5.21 6.86
C GLN A 26 23.91 -5.01 5.55
N LYS A 27 23.12 -6.01 5.10
CA LYS A 27 22.26 -5.90 3.93
C LYS A 27 21.22 -4.79 4.09
N THR A 28 20.57 -4.74 5.25
CA THR A 28 19.58 -3.70 5.56
C THR A 28 20.22 -2.31 5.58
N ASN A 29 21.40 -2.15 6.18
CA ASN A 29 22.13 -0.90 6.23
C ASN A 29 22.47 -0.39 4.82
N TYR A 30 22.94 -1.27 3.94
CA TYR A 30 23.22 -0.93 2.55
C TYR A 30 21.96 -0.42 1.81
N ILE A 31 20.83 -1.13 1.96
CA ILE A 31 19.55 -0.73 1.36
C ILE A 31 19.09 0.62 1.95
N THR A 32 19.26 0.81 3.24
CA THR A 32 18.92 2.06 3.95
C THR A 32 19.73 3.23 3.40
N GLU A 33 21.04 3.06 3.22
CA GLU A 33 21.92 4.09 2.66
C GLU A 33 21.50 4.49 1.24
N LEU A 34 21.21 3.51 0.38
CA LEU A 34 20.72 3.78 -0.98
C LEU A 34 19.40 4.58 -0.97
N ASN A 35 18.45 4.17 -0.15
CA ASN A 35 17.18 4.88 -0.04
C ASN A 35 17.33 6.27 0.56
N GLN A 36 18.20 6.45 1.56
CA GLN A 36 18.48 7.77 2.12
C GLN A 36 19.07 8.72 1.07
N ARG A 37 20.03 8.26 0.26
CA ARG A 37 20.59 9.03 -0.85
C ARG A 37 19.51 9.42 -1.87
N LYS A 38 18.60 8.49 -2.20
CA LYS A 38 17.47 8.74 -3.08
C LYS A 38 16.54 9.83 -2.49
N MET A 39 16.20 9.73 -1.21
CA MET A 39 15.39 10.74 -0.52
C MET A 39 16.06 12.12 -0.52
N LEU A 40 17.34 12.21 -0.16
CA LEU A 40 18.08 13.48 -0.22
C LEU A 40 18.06 14.07 -1.63
N LYS A 41 18.18 13.22 -2.66
CA LYS A 41 18.12 13.68 -4.04
C LYS A 41 16.72 14.20 -4.40
N ALA A 42 15.66 13.56 -3.90
CA ALA A 42 14.27 14.03 -4.07
C ALA A 42 14.08 15.43 -3.47
N PHE A 43 14.55 15.65 -2.24
CA PHE A 43 14.53 16.97 -1.61
C PHE A 43 15.30 18.04 -2.39
N GLN A 44 16.46 17.68 -2.92
CA GLN A 44 17.25 18.59 -3.77
C GLN A 44 16.51 18.95 -5.06
N ASN A 45 15.87 17.97 -5.72
CA ASN A 45 15.15 18.19 -6.96
C ASN A 45 13.93 19.10 -6.76
N ALA A 46 13.17 18.88 -5.69
CA ALA A 46 12.04 19.72 -5.29
C ALA A 46 12.50 21.07 -4.68
N ARG A 47 13.82 21.33 -4.58
CA ARG A 47 14.41 22.55 -4.03
C ARG A 47 13.85 22.92 -2.66
N VAL A 48 13.65 21.92 -1.81
CA VAL A 48 13.11 22.14 -0.46
C VAL A 48 14.05 23.05 0.33
N SER A 49 13.49 24.08 0.95
CA SER A 49 14.18 25.09 1.73
C SER A 49 13.36 25.47 2.97
N GLU A 50 13.93 26.25 3.86
CA GLU A 50 13.25 26.73 5.08
C GLU A 50 11.89 27.39 4.78
N SER A 51 11.75 28.08 3.64
CA SER A 51 10.49 28.72 3.25
C SER A 51 9.31 27.76 3.06
N HIS A 52 9.55 26.46 2.85
CA HIS A 52 8.50 25.45 2.72
C HIS A 52 7.92 25.02 4.07
N PHE A 53 8.58 25.35 5.17
CA PHE A 53 8.15 25.05 6.53
C PHE A 53 7.45 26.24 7.22
N THR A 54 7.30 27.37 6.50
CA THR A 54 6.57 28.52 7.02
C THR A 54 5.05 28.28 6.94
N ALA A 55 4.31 28.89 7.86
CA ALA A 55 2.86 28.80 7.86
C ALA A 55 2.26 29.34 6.55
N SER A 56 1.22 28.67 6.05
CA SER A 56 0.41 29.10 4.92
C SER A 56 -1.00 29.46 5.37
N THR A 57 -1.83 29.98 4.45
CA THR A 57 -3.23 30.31 4.72
C THR A 57 -4.11 29.10 5.02
N GLY A 58 -3.64 27.90 4.71
CA GLY A 58 -4.39 26.65 4.86
C GLY A 58 -5.41 26.36 3.73
N TYR A 59 -5.63 27.30 2.82
CA TYR A 59 -6.57 27.13 1.69
C TYR A 59 -6.03 26.23 0.57
N GLY A 60 -4.74 25.87 0.59
CA GLY A 60 -4.11 24.98 -0.40
C GLY A 60 -3.74 25.65 -1.73
N TYR A 61 -4.05 26.93 -1.92
CA TYR A 61 -3.66 27.68 -3.11
C TYR A 61 -2.23 28.21 -2.95
N GLY A 62 -1.32 27.81 -3.85
CA GLY A 62 0.07 28.23 -3.82
C GLY A 62 0.80 27.77 -2.54
N ASP A 63 0.39 26.66 -1.96
CA ASP A 63 1.05 26.08 -0.80
C ASP A 63 2.29 25.30 -1.24
N ARG A 64 3.39 26.03 -1.35
CA ARG A 64 4.67 25.50 -1.81
C ARG A 64 5.16 24.29 -1.03
N GLY A 65 4.83 24.20 0.27
CA GLY A 65 5.22 23.06 1.10
C GLY A 65 4.49 21.78 0.70
N ARG A 66 3.20 21.88 0.39
CA ARG A 66 2.40 20.72 -0.09
C ARG A 66 2.85 20.27 -1.47
N GLU A 67 3.03 21.21 -2.40
CA GLU A 67 3.49 20.91 -3.76
C GLU A 67 4.87 20.25 -3.73
N ALA A 68 5.83 20.79 -2.98
CA ALA A 68 7.16 20.22 -2.83
C ALA A 68 7.11 18.81 -2.18
N LEU A 69 6.20 18.57 -1.24
CA LEU A 69 6.05 17.26 -0.61
C LEU A 69 5.56 16.19 -1.62
N ASP A 70 4.59 16.54 -2.46
CA ASP A 70 4.10 15.68 -3.54
C ASP A 70 5.24 15.36 -4.52
N GLU A 71 6.02 16.36 -4.96
CA GLU A 71 7.18 16.18 -5.84
C GLU A 71 8.24 15.26 -5.21
N VAL A 72 8.54 15.43 -3.93
CA VAL A 72 9.51 14.57 -3.22
C VAL A 72 9.06 13.12 -3.21
N PHE A 73 7.78 12.85 -2.91
CA PHE A 73 7.25 11.49 -2.90
C PHE A 73 7.15 10.90 -4.31
N ALA A 74 6.68 11.65 -5.29
CA ALA A 74 6.64 11.21 -6.68
C ALA A 74 8.04 10.79 -7.16
N PHE A 75 9.06 11.63 -6.93
CA PHE A 75 10.44 11.31 -7.29
C PHE A 75 10.98 10.08 -6.53
N ALA A 76 10.78 10.03 -5.21
CA ALA A 76 11.31 8.95 -4.38
C ALA A 76 10.72 7.58 -4.73
N LEU A 77 9.46 7.55 -5.17
CA LEU A 77 8.75 6.33 -5.55
C LEU A 77 8.78 6.06 -7.06
N ASN A 78 9.41 6.95 -7.85
CA ASN A 78 9.43 6.89 -9.31
C ASN A 78 8.00 6.84 -9.90
N ALA A 79 7.10 7.64 -9.32
CA ALA A 79 5.72 7.80 -9.74
C ALA A 79 5.56 9.07 -10.60
N GLU A 80 4.52 9.11 -11.41
CA GLU A 80 4.17 10.29 -12.21
C GLU A 80 3.71 11.45 -11.33
N ASP A 81 3.01 11.12 -10.23
CA ASP A 81 2.47 12.09 -9.28
C ASP A 81 2.32 11.47 -7.89
N ALA A 82 2.09 12.31 -6.88
CA ALA A 82 1.80 11.89 -5.52
C ALA A 82 0.81 12.85 -4.86
N LEU A 83 0.04 12.34 -3.92
CA LEU A 83 -0.85 13.12 -3.07
C LEU A 83 -0.56 12.80 -1.60
N VAL A 84 0.21 13.67 -0.95
CA VAL A 84 0.64 13.48 0.44
C VAL A 84 0.04 14.58 1.31
N ARG A 85 -0.86 14.20 2.22
CA ARG A 85 -1.58 15.15 3.07
C ARG A 85 -1.70 14.63 4.50
N TYR A 86 -1.48 15.49 5.47
CA TYR A 86 -1.70 15.19 6.89
C TYR A 86 -3.18 14.91 7.21
N ASN A 87 -4.10 15.34 6.34
CA ASN A 87 -5.53 15.05 6.46
C ASN A 87 -5.85 13.56 6.25
N PHE A 88 -4.97 12.79 5.65
CA PHE A 88 -5.07 11.33 5.64
C PHE A 88 -4.66 10.77 6.99
N VAL A 89 -5.63 10.63 7.88
CA VAL A 89 -5.39 10.32 9.29
C VAL A 89 -5.03 8.86 9.57
N SER A 90 -5.18 7.98 8.58
CA SER A 90 -4.82 6.56 8.66
C SER A 90 -4.65 5.95 7.26
N GLY A 91 -4.01 4.77 7.18
CA GLY A 91 -3.94 4.00 5.94
C GLY A 91 -5.32 3.66 5.38
N THR A 92 -6.24 3.21 6.23
CA THR A 92 -7.62 2.92 5.84
C THR A 92 -8.31 4.15 5.24
N HIS A 93 -8.12 5.34 5.84
CA HIS A 93 -8.69 6.58 5.30
C HIS A 93 -8.10 6.93 3.92
N THR A 94 -6.79 6.75 3.74
CA THR A 94 -6.13 6.97 2.45
C THR A 94 -6.67 6.05 1.37
N ILE A 95 -6.76 4.75 1.66
CA ILE A 95 -7.29 3.75 0.73
C ILE A 95 -8.76 4.04 0.43
N THR A 96 -9.58 4.34 1.44
CA THR A 96 -10.99 4.71 1.28
C THR A 96 -11.14 5.90 0.33
N THR A 97 -10.36 6.95 0.54
CA THR A 97 -10.39 8.15 -0.31
C THR A 97 -10.04 7.80 -1.76
N ALA A 98 -9.04 6.97 -2.00
CA ALA A 98 -8.66 6.52 -3.32
C ALA A 98 -9.77 5.69 -3.99
N LEU A 99 -10.38 4.74 -3.25
CA LEU A 99 -11.47 3.90 -3.77
C LEU A 99 -12.68 4.73 -4.18
N PHE A 100 -13.19 5.60 -3.30
CA PHE A 100 -14.30 6.50 -3.62
C PHE A 100 -13.94 7.56 -4.66
N GLY A 101 -12.68 7.94 -4.76
CA GLY A 101 -12.17 8.85 -5.79
C GLY A 101 -12.25 8.27 -7.19
N VAL A 102 -12.07 6.96 -7.32
CA VAL A 102 -11.92 6.25 -8.60
C VAL A 102 -13.20 5.49 -9.01
N LEU A 103 -13.82 4.78 -8.07
CA LEU A 103 -14.96 3.91 -8.34
C LEU A 103 -16.27 4.70 -8.42
N ARG A 104 -17.17 4.26 -9.29
CA ARG A 104 -18.50 4.83 -9.50
C ARG A 104 -19.56 3.73 -9.42
N PRO A 105 -20.84 4.06 -9.23
CA PRO A 105 -21.92 3.07 -9.23
C PRO A 105 -21.88 2.19 -10.48
N ASN A 106 -22.03 0.88 -10.29
CA ASN A 106 -21.90 -0.21 -11.24
C ASN A 106 -20.47 -0.59 -11.65
N ASP A 107 -19.44 0.13 -11.20
CA ASP A 107 -18.07 -0.34 -11.36
C ASP A 107 -17.84 -1.62 -10.53
N THR A 108 -16.98 -2.50 -11.03
CA THR A 108 -16.55 -3.71 -10.32
C THR A 108 -15.11 -3.60 -9.87
N MET A 109 -14.89 -3.80 -8.57
CA MET A 109 -13.59 -3.97 -7.94
C MET A 109 -13.34 -5.46 -7.70
N LEU A 110 -12.28 -6.01 -8.30
CA LEU A 110 -11.84 -7.39 -8.11
C LEU A 110 -10.58 -7.43 -7.23
N SER A 111 -10.69 -7.98 -6.01
CA SER A 111 -9.52 -8.32 -5.20
C SER A 111 -8.91 -9.63 -5.69
N VAL A 112 -7.62 -9.62 -6.06
CA VAL A 112 -6.92 -10.81 -6.59
C VAL A 112 -5.93 -11.42 -5.59
N THR A 113 -5.97 -10.97 -4.35
CA THR A 113 -5.12 -11.46 -3.26
C THR A 113 -5.92 -11.96 -2.06
N GLY A 114 -7.14 -12.42 -2.33
CA GLY A 114 -8.09 -12.83 -1.31
C GLY A 114 -8.79 -11.66 -0.66
N ILE A 115 -9.35 -11.91 0.52
CA ILE A 115 -10.09 -10.92 1.27
C ILE A 115 -9.17 -9.77 1.73
N PRO A 116 -9.56 -8.51 1.53
CA PRO A 116 -8.80 -7.36 2.02
C PRO A 116 -8.71 -7.32 3.54
N TYR A 117 -7.76 -6.52 4.03
CA TYR A 117 -7.54 -6.29 5.45
C TYR A 117 -8.84 -5.91 6.18
N ASP A 118 -8.97 -6.31 7.45
CA ASP A 118 -10.21 -6.22 8.23
C ASP A 118 -10.83 -4.81 8.26
N THR A 119 -10.01 -3.77 8.43
CA THR A 119 -10.50 -2.38 8.42
C THR A 119 -11.08 -1.96 7.06
N LEU A 120 -10.63 -2.57 5.97
CA LEU A 120 -11.12 -2.27 4.63
C LEU A 120 -12.42 -3.03 4.30
N GLN A 121 -12.66 -4.17 4.95
CA GLN A 121 -13.92 -4.93 4.80
C GLN A 121 -15.13 -4.07 5.13
N GLY A 122 -15.06 -3.29 6.22
CA GLY A 122 -16.09 -2.34 6.60
C GLY A 122 -16.29 -1.20 5.59
N VAL A 123 -15.25 -0.76 4.91
CA VAL A 123 -15.31 0.26 3.84
C VAL A 123 -15.98 -0.31 2.59
N ILE A 124 -15.63 -1.53 2.22
CA ILE A 124 -16.23 -2.22 1.07
C ILE A 124 -17.69 -2.57 1.34
N GLY A 125 -18.02 -3.02 2.55
CA GLY A 125 -19.35 -3.53 2.95
C GLY A 125 -19.40 -5.05 2.86
N ILE A 126 -18.35 -5.73 3.35
CA ILE A 126 -18.26 -7.19 3.40
C ILE A 126 -17.96 -7.69 4.82
N THR A 127 -18.32 -8.92 5.07
CA THR A 127 -17.98 -9.67 6.28
C THR A 127 -16.59 -10.30 6.15
N SER A 128 -16.07 -10.85 7.24
CA SER A 128 -14.78 -11.56 7.27
C SER A 128 -14.75 -12.85 6.42
N ASP A 129 -15.89 -13.32 5.93
CA ASP A 129 -16.00 -14.42 4.97
C ASP A 129 -16.34 -13.93 3.54
N GLY A 130 -16.18 -12.62 3.29
CA GLY A 130 -16.33 -12.01 1.96
C GLY A 130 -17.79 -11.83 1.49
N LYS A 131 -18.79 -12.09 2.34
CA LYS A 131 -20.17 -11.87 1.98
C LYS A 131 -20.54 -10.40 2.10
N THR A 132 -21.37 -9.92 1.19
CA THR A 132 -21.84 -8.54 1.20
C THR A 132 -22.76 -8.26 2.40
N ILE A 133 -22.57 -7.08 2.99
CA ILE A 133 -23.45 -6.55 4.04
C ILE A 133 -24.29 -5.46 3.41
N SER A 134 -25.61 -5.62 3.43
CA SER A 134 -26.54 -4.54 3.05
C SER A 134 -27.05 -3.83 4.31
N GLY A 135 -27.03 -2.50 4.34
CA GLY A 135 -27.54 -1.84 5.53
C GLY A 135 -27.44 -0.32 5.61
N ASN A 136 -27.19 0.38 4.50
CA ASN A 136 -27.09 1.86 4.48
C ASN A 136 -26.07 2.41 5.49
N THR A 137 -24.89 1.80 5.52
CA THR A 137 -23.81 2.20 6.42
C THR A 137 -22.75 3.10 5.72
N GLY A 138 -22.96 3.40 4.42
CA GLY A 138 -22.08 4.26 3.64
C GLY A 138 -20.87 3.53 3.04
N THR A 139 -21.01 2.23 2.78
CA THR A 139 -19.99 1.38 2.18
C THR A 139 -19.93 1.52 0.66
N LEU A 140 -18.89 1.02 0.01
CA LEU A 140 -18.81 0.97 -1.47
C LEU A 140 -20.04 0.26 -2.06
N ILE A 141 -20.46 -0.86 -1.45
CA ILE A 141 -21.64 -1.61 -1.91
C ILE A 141 -22.91 -0.79 -1.78
N ASP A 142 -23.10 -0.03 -0.70
CA ASP A 142 -24.23 0.87 -0.53
C ASP A 142 -24.29 1.97 -1.60
N PHE A 143 -23.13 2.37 -2.13
CA PHE A 143 -23.01 3.30 -3.26
C PHE A 143 -23.08 2.61 -4.63
N GLY A 144 -23.44 1.34 -4.68
CA GLY A 144 -23.64 0.60 -5.92
C GLY A 144 -22.37 0.13 -6.63
N ILE A 145 -21.25 0.07 -5.91
CA ILE A 145 -20.01 -0.54 -6.42
C ILE A 145 -20.08 -2.05 -6.17
N ASN A 146 -19.72 -2.84 -7.18
CA ASN A 146 -19.66 -4.29 -7.07
C ASN A 146 -18.29 -4.72 -6.54
N TYR A 147 -18.29 -5.69 -5.63
CA TYR A 147 -17.08 -6.31 -5.13
C TYR A 147 -17.02 -7.78 -5.53
N GLU A 148 -15.88 -8.18 -6.05
CA GLU A 148 -15.54 -9.57 -6.32
C GLU A 148 -14.20 -9.93 -5.70
N GLN A 149 -14.01 -11.21 -5.42
CA GLN A 149 -12.80 -11.72 -4.80
C GLN A 149 -12.32 -12.98 -5.52
N LEU A 150 -11.02 -13.06 -5.71
CA LEU A 150 -10.28 -14.25 -6.09
C LEU A 150 -9.29 -14.56 -4.97
N ASP A 151 -9.45 -15.72 -4.35
CA ASP A 151 -8.57 -16.15 -3.28
C ASP A 151 -7.20 -16.59 -3.84
N LEU A 152 -6.21 -16.53 -2.98
CA LEU A 152 -4.91 -17.13 -3.27
C LEU A 152 -5.03 -18.68 -3.31
N LEU A 153 -4.11 -19.32 -4.01
CA LEU A 153 -4.00 -20.78 -3.99
C LEU A 153 -3.68 -21.30 -2.57
N PRO A 154 -3.93 -22.57 -2.27
CA PRO A 154 -3.72 -23.14 -0.93
C PRO A 154 -2.29 -22.98 -0.39
N ASP A 155 -1.30 -22.82 -1.26
CA ASP A 155 0.09 -22.55 -0.90
C ASP A 155 0.39 -21.05 -0.66
N GLY A 156 -0.62 -20.18 -0.79
CA GLY A 156 -0.52 -18.74 -0.61
C GLY A 156 0.01 -17.99 -1.84
N THR A 157 0.16 -18.66 -2.98
CA THR A 157 0.55 -18.02 -4.24
C THR A 157 -0.66 -17.44 -4.99
N VAL A 158 -0.38 -16.54 -5.95
CA VAL A 158 -1.41 -15.89 -6.76
C VAL A 158 -2.01 -16.86 -7.77
N ASP A 159 -3.35 -16.90 -7.84
CA ASP A 159 -4.08 -17.71 -8.83
C ASP A 159 -4.17 -16.98 -10.19
N TYR A 160 -3.11 -17.08 -10.98
CA TYR A 160 -3.07 -16.46 -12.33
C TYR A 160 -4.09 -17.07 -13.30
N GLU A 161 -4.43 -18.35 -13.16
CA GLU A 161 -5.44 -18.97 -14.03
C GLU A 161 -6.86 -18.52 -13.65
N GLY A 162 -7.15 -18.38 -12.36
CA GLY A 162 -8.36 -17.74 -11.89
C GLY A 162 -8.48 -16.29 -12.35
N MET A 163 -7.38 -15.53 -12.33
CA MET A 163 -7.35 -14.16 -12.86
C MET A 163 -7.75 -14.10 -14.35
N LYS A 164 -7.22 -15.02 -15.19
CA LYS A 164 -7.57 -15.08 -16.62
C LYS A 164 -9.06 -15.34 -16.87
N GLN A 165 -9.70 -16.05 -15.95
CA GLN A 165 -11.14 -16.37 -16.05
C GLN A 165 -12.03 -15.24 -15.53
N ARG A 166 -11.54 -14.49 -14.52
CA ARG A 166 -12.33 -13.48 -13.80
C ARG A 166 -12.15 -12.06 -14.34
N ILE A 167 -10.97 -11.73 -14.86
CA ILE A 167 -10.71 -10.39 -15.40
C ILE A 167 -11.32 -10.28 -16.78
N THR A 168 -12.34 -9.45 -16.89
CA THR A 168 -13.02 -9.08 -18.13
C THR A 168 -12.88 -7.57 -18.36
N PRO A 169 -13.14 -7.07 -19.59
CA PRO A 169 -13.09 -5.63 -19.86
C PRO A 169 -14.00 -4.76 -18.98
N ASP A 170 -14.99 -5.36 -18.29
CA ASP A 170 -15.91 -4.66 -17.39
C ASP A 170 -15.32 -4.46 -15.98
N ILE A 171 -14.20 -5.10 -15.66
CA ILE A 171 -13.52 -4.88 -14.39
C ILE A 171 -12.91 -3.47 -14.39
N LYS A 172 -13.41 -2.63 -13.48
CA LYS A 172 -12.92 -1.27 -13.31
C LYS A 172 -11.60 -1.21 -12.54
N MET A 173 -11.47 -2.06 -11.51
CA MET A 173 -10.30 -2.05 -10.65
C MET A 173 -9.86 -3.48 -10.29
N VAL A 174 -8.57 -3.75 -10.45
CA VAL A 174 -7.89 -4.91 -9.86
C VAL A 174 -7.18 -4.43 -8.60
N TYR A 175 -7.60 -4.94 -7.45
CA TYR A 175 -7.04 -4.58 -6.14
C TYR A 175 -6.05 -5.64 -5.67
N ILE A 176 -4.88 -5.19 -5.23
CA ILE A 176 -3.78 -6.02 -4.74
C ILE A 176 -3.42 -5.59 -3.32
N GLN A 177 -3.53 -6.47 -2.35
CA GLN A 177 -2.96 -6.26 -1.03
C GLN A 177 -1.58 -6.95 -0.97
N ARG A 178 -0.50 -6.16 -0.93
CA ARG A 178 0.87 -6.69 -0.91
C ARG A 178 1.20 -7.39 0.39
N SER A 179 0.90 -6.75 1.51
CA SER A 179 1.24 -7.27 2.83
C SER A 179 0.36 -8.47 3.20
N ARG A 180 0.93 -9.38 3.98
CA ARG A 180 0.17 -10.55 4.47
C ARG A 180 -0.80 -10.22 5.61
N GLY A 181 -0.69 -9.04 6.21
CA GLY A 181 -1.45 -8.71 7.41
C GLY A 181 -1.18 -9.74 8.52
N TYR A 182 -2.23 -10.28 9.10
CA TYR A 182 -2.16 -11.33 10.13
C TYR A 182 -2.11 -12.76 9.57
N SER A 183 -2.18 -12.94 8.24
CA SER A 183 -2.14 -14.27 7.63
C SER A 183 -0.73 -14.86 7.61
N LEU A 184 -0.61 -16.18 7.48
CA LEU A 184 0.67 -16.88 7.38
C LEU A 184 1.22 -16.95 5.94
N ARG A 185 0.50 -16.40 4.96
CA ARG A 185 0.97 -16.35 3.58
C ARG A 185 2.22 -15.46 3.42
N PRO A 186 3.08 -15.67 2.43
CA PRO A 186 4.14 -14.74 2.13
C PRO A 186 3.58 -13.38 1.65
N SER A 187 4.33 -12.29 1.89
CA SER A 187 4.05 -11.01 1.24
C SER A 187 4.46 -11.08 -0.23
N LEU A 188 3.71 -10.41 -1.10
CA LEU A 188 4.02 -10.39 -2.52
C LEU A 188 5.33 -9.64 -2.80
N ARG A 189 6.11 -10.16 -3.72
CA ARG A 189 7.31 -9.51 -4.26
C ARG A 189 6.95 -8.58 -5.41
N CYS A 190 7.87 -7.68 -5.75
CA CYS A 190 7.65 -6.74 -6.84
C CYS A 190 7.39 -7.44 -8.18
N GLU A 191 8.08 -8.56 -8.44
CA GLU A 191 7.92 -9.34 -9.68
C GLU A 191 6.52 -9.96 -9.79
N GLU A 192 5.93 -10.38 -8.66
CA GLU A 192 4.56 -10.92 -8.63
C GLU A 192 3.54 -9.80 -8.89
N ILE A 193 3.74 -8.63 -8.28
CA ILE A 193 2.89 -7.45 -8.48
C ILE A 193 2.95 -7.00 -9.94
N GLU A 194 4.15 -6.92 -10.53
CA GLU A 194 4.34 -6.60 -11.95
C GLU A 194 3.62 -7.57 -12.86
N LYS A 195 3.71 -8.87 -12.56
CA LYS A 195 3.02 -9.91 -13.34
C LYS A 195 1.51 -9.80 -13.24
N ILE A 196 0.96 -9.50 -12.04
CA ILE A 196 -0.47 -9.25 -11.85
C ILE A 196 -0.90 -8.04 -12.69
N ALA A 197 -0.18 -6.91 -12.59
CA ALA A 197 -0.51 -5.68 -13.30
C ALA A 197 -0.47 -5.87 -14.82
N LYS A 198 0.54 -6.54 -15.36
CA LYS A 198 0.63 -6.86 -16.78
C LYS A 198 -0.56 -7.70 -17.25
N LEU A 199 -0.86 -8.78 -16.54
CA LEU A 199 -1.98 -9.65 -16.88
C LEU A 199 -3.32 -8.90 -16.81
N ALA A 200 -3.51 -8.05 -15.80
CA ALA A 200 -4.71 -7.24 -15.67
C ALA A 200 -4.90 -6.30 -16.88
N HIS A 201 -3.86 -5.59 -17.30
CA HIS A 201 -3.92 -4.69 -18.45
C HIS A 201 -3.99 -5.42 -19.79
N GLU A 202 -3.46 -6.65 -19.91
CA GLU A 202 -3.64 -7.48 -21.11
C GLU A 202 -5.11 -7.89 -21.30
N LEU A 203 -5.83 -8.21 -20.21
CA LEU A 203 -7.21 -8.68 -20.24
C LEU A 203 -8.24 -7.53 -20.20
N ALA A 204 -7.93 -6.48 -19.45
CA ALA A 204 -8.75 -5.30 -19.27
C ALA A 204 -7.87 -4.03 -19.39
N PRO A 205 -7.58 -3.54 -20.60
CA PRO A 205 -6.61 -2.46 -20.84
C PRO A 205 -6.93 -1.14 -20.11
N ASN A 206 -8.20 -0.90 -19.78
CA ASN A 206 -8.66 0.32 -19.12
C ASN A 206 -8.87 0.12 -17.60
N CYS A 207 -8.57 -1.05 -17.05
CA CYS A 207 -8.71 -1.26 -15.62
C CYS A 207 -7.61 -0.50 -14.86
N ILE A 208 -7.95 -0.13 -13.63
CA ILE A 208 -7.01 0.47 -12.70
C ILE A 208 -6.43 -0.64 -11.84
N VAL A 209 -5.12 -0.72 -11.75
CA VAL A 209 -4.45 -1.61 -10.80
C VAL A 209 -4.11 -0.81 -9.55
N MET A 210 -4.76 -1.13 -8.45
CA MET A 210 -4.54 -0.50 -7.16
C MET A 210 -3.73 -1.41 -6.25
N LEU A 211 -2.61 -0.91 -5.77
CA LEU A 211 -1.73 -1.61 -4.85
C LEU A 211 -1.82 -0.99 -3.46
N ASP A 212 -2.25 -1.78 -2.48
CA ASP A 212 -2.14 -1.50 -1.05
C ASP A 212 -0.80 -2.06 -0.53
N ASN A 213 0.13 -1.13 -0.20
CA ASN A 213 1.52 -1.47 0.18
C ASN A 213 1.92 -0.90 1.53
#